data_4300fda3578bc442ea5953749418a4f1
#
_entry.id   4300fda3578bc442ea5953749418a4f1
#
_cell.length_a   1.000
_cell.length_b   1.000
_cell.length_c   1.000
_cell.angle_alpha   90.00
_cell.angle_beta   90.00
_cell.angle_gamma   90.00
#
_symmetry.space_group_name_H-M   'P 1'
#
loop_
_entity.id
_entity.type
_entity.pdbx_description
1 polymer ?
#
loop_
_entity_poly.entity_id
_entity_poly.type
_entity_poly.pdbx_seq_one_letter_code
_entity_poly.pdbx_strand_id
1 'polypeptide(L)'
;MKLAVIILTHNEEHHIEACIRSASFADEILVIDDMSTDRTAELAQSLGARVITHPLAGDFAGQRNFAQMQTDADWVLYVDADERVNEGTEAELRRIMAADARAVYEIKRINVAFGQRMCCGGHRPDYPRRFFPREAVHWTGLVHERTESELPVRRMGGSLLHHTYESWAQYFQKFNQYTTLMAERQHREGRHASFLKILLDPPFAFFRYYILQRGFLDGRLGFILAMFHGFYTMAKYVKLHDLTMNGDRNVYEDRHI
;
A
#
# COMPACT_ATOMS: atom_id res chain seq x y z
N MET A 1 -7.61 23.95 15.21
CA MET A 1 -7.48 23.33 13.89
C MET A 1 -8.08 21.95 13.96
N LYS A 2 -8.86 21.58 12.94
CA LYS A 2 -9.51 20.26 12.81
C LYS A 2 -8.63 19.32 11.99
N LEU A 3 -8.60 18.05 12.38
CA LEU A 3 -7.94 16.95 11.67
C LEU A 3 -8.96 15.97 11.13
N ALA A 4 -8.93 15.72 9.81
CA ALA A 4 -9.61 14.58 9.23
C ALA A 4 -8.62 13.46 8.94
N VAL A 5 -8.96 12.24 9.34
CA VAL A 5 -8.31 11.03 8.84
C VAL A 5 -9.13 10.51 7.65
N ILE A 6 -8.48 10.40 6.51
CA ILE A 6 -9.08 9.91 5.26
C ILE A 6 -8.59 8.48 5.02
N ILE A 7 -9.53 7.55 4.91
CA ILE A 7 -9.25 6.13 4.68
C ILE A 7 -9.83 5.74 3.31
N LEU A 8 -8.98 5.25 2.40
CA LEU A 8 -9.41 4.64 1.16
C LEU A 8 -9.52 3.13 1.37
N THR A 9 -10.62 2.52 0.90
CA THR A 9 -10.88 1.10 1.15
C THR A 9 -11.60 0.41 0.00
N HIS A 10 -11.32 -0.90 -0.16
CA HIS A 10 -12.04 -1.82 -1.04
C HIS A 10 -11.94 -3.24 -0.50
N ASN A 11 -13.05 -3.82 -0.02
CA ASN A 11 -13.11 -5.18 0.54
C ASN A 11 -12.09 -5.43 1.66
N GLU A 12 -12.13 -4.59 2.70
CA GLU A 12 -11.19 -4.61 3.83
C GLU A 12 -11.92 -4.85 5.17
N GLU A 13 -12.96 -5.71 5.19
CA GLU A 13 -13.77 -5.98 6.40
C GLU A 13 -12.92 -6.50 7.58
N HIS A 14 -11.81 -7.18 7.31
CA HIS A 14 -10.89 -7.67 8.34
C HIS A 14 -9.99 -6.59 8.93
N HIS A 15 -9.80 -5.49 8.21
CA HIS A 15 -8.85 -4.43 8.59
C HIS A 15 -9.51 -3.14 9.05
N ILE A 16 -10.67 -2.79 8.49
CA ILE A 16 -11.27 -1.46 8.63
C ILE A 16 -11.55 -1.07 10.09
N GLU A 17 -12.01 -2.00 10.92
CA GLU A 17 -12.30 -1.73 12.33
C GLU A 17 -11.05 -1.28 13.10
N ALA A 18 -9.96 -2.04 13.00
CA ALA A 18 -8.72 -1.71 13.70
C ALA A 18 -8.05 -0.45 13.12
N CYS A 19 -8.22 -0.15 11.83
CA CYS A 19 -7.79 1.09 11.20
C CYS A 19 -8.51 2.29 11.84
N ILE A 20 -9.84 2.29 11.84
CA ILE A 20 -10.67 3.35 12.42
C ILE A 20 -10.36 3.55 13.91
N ARG A 21 -10.26 2.46 14.70
CA ARG A 21 -9.90 2.54 16.12
C ARG A 21 -8.55 3.21 16.35
N SER A 22 -7.55 2.93 15.50
CA SER A 22 -6.23 3.57 15.58
C SER A 22 -6.23 5.06 15.25
N ALA A 23 -7.27 5.52 14.55
CA ALA A 23 -7.46 6.91 14.11
C ALA A 23 -8.51 7.66 14.96
N SER A 24 -9.01 7.07 16.06
CA SER A 24 -10.11 7.62 16.88
C SER A 24 -9.81 8.96 17.54
N PHE A 25 -8.58 9.41 17.52
CA PHE A 25 -8.16 10.74 17.99
C PHE A 25 -8.52 11.87 17.00
N ALA A 26 -8.89 11.57 15.75
CA ALA A 26 -9.22 12.57 14.74
C ALA A 26 -10.58 13.25 15.05
N ASP A 27 -10.73 14.49 14.60
CA ASP A 27 -12.00 15.21 14.70
C ASP A 27 -13.04 14.67 13.71
N GLU A 28 -12.57 14.11 12.59
CA GLU A 28 -13.39 13.44 11.57
C GLU A 28 -12.64 12.21 11.03
N ILE A 29 -13.36 11.10 10.86
CA ILE A 29 -12.90 9.93 10.10
C ILE A 29 -13.76 9.81 8.85
N LEU A 30 -13.15 10.01 7.70
CA LEU A 30 -13.78 9.93 6.38
C LEU A 30 -13.30 8.67 5.65
N VAL A 31 -14.20 7.77 5.35
CA VAL A 31 -13.92 6.55 4.59
C VAL A 31 -14.46 6.71 3.17
N ILE A 32 -13.59 6.56 2.19
CA ILE A 32 -13.97 6.49 0.77
C ILE A 32 -13.95 5.03 0.36
N ASP A 33 -15.12 4.49 0.15
CA ASP A 33 -15.34 3.10 -0.19
C ASP A 33 -15.43 2.91 -1.71
N ASP A 34 -14.48 2.13 -2.27
CA ASP A 34 -14.46 1.78 -3.69
C ASP A 34 -15.38 0.58 -3.96
N MET A 35 -16.71 0.77 -3.79
CA MET A 35 -17.71 -0.23 -4.12
C MET A 35 -17.48 -1.59 -3.46
N SER A 36 -17.14 -1.63 -2.17
CA SER A 36 -16.95 -2.89 -1.42
C SER A 36 -18.20 -3.76 -1.47
N THR A 37 -18.01 -5.05 -1.59
CA THR A 37 -19.07 -6.08 -1.64
C THR A 37 -19.15 -6.90 -0.36
N ASP A 38 -18.20 -6.71 0.56
CA ASP A 38 -18.15 -7.28 1.91
C ASP A 38 -18.74 -6.30 2.95
N ARG A 39 -18.50 -6.55 4.22
CA ARG A 39 -19.04 -5.73 5.32
C ARG A 39 -18.21 -4.47 5.63
N THR A 40 -17.26 -4.09 4.79
CA THR A 40 -16.35 -2.96 5.04
C THR A 40 -17.11 -1.67 5.36
N ALA A 41 -18.04 -1.26 4.49
CA ALA A 41 -18.80 -0.01 4.65
C ALA A 41 -19.70 -0.05 5.89
N GLU A 42 -20.39 -1.17 6.15
CA GLU A 42 -21.25 -1.38 7.33
C GLU A 42 -20.43 -1.23 8.62
N LEU A 43 -19.28 -1.92 8.71
CA LEU A 43 -18.39 -1.85 9.87
C LEU A 43 -17.86 -0.43 10.10
N ALA A 44 -17.44 0.25 9.05
CA ALA A 44 -16.96 1.63 9.15
C ALA A 44 -18.04 2.58 9.70
N GLN A 45 -19.26 2.48 9.19
CA GLN A 45 -20.39 3.29 9.67
C GLN A 45 -20.75 2.99 11.14
N SER A 46 -20.72 1.73 11.53
CA SER A 46 -21.02 1.31 12.92
C SER A 46 -20.05 1.89 13.95
N LEU A 47 -18.83 2.23 13.51
CA LEU A 47 -17.79 2.85 14.32
C LEU A 47 -17.82 4.39 14.28
N GLY A 48 -18.83 4.98 13.65
CA GLY A 48 -19.01 6.42 13.59
C GLY A 48 -18.22 7.12 12.47
N ALA A 49 -17.60 6.38 11.56
CA ALA A 49 -16.95 6.97 10.40
C ALA A 49 -17.99 7.46 9.38
N ARG A 50 -17.71 8.59 8.74
CA ARG A 50 -18.47 9.07 7.60
C ARG A 50 -18.04 8.32 6.35
N VAL A 51 -18.91 7.48 5.81
CA VAL A 51 -18.62 6.65 4.63
C VAL A 51 -19.21 7.26 3.38
N ILE A 52 -18.43 7.40 2.33
CA ILE A 52 -18.85 7.84 1.00
C ILE A 52 -18.40 6.78 -0.01
N THR A 53 -19.36 6.21 -0.74
CA THR A 53 -19.05 5.29 -1.83
C THR A 53 -18.66 6.09 -3.07
N HIS A 54 -17.47 5.82 -3.60
CA HIS A 54 -16.94 6.48 -4.79
C HIS A 54 -16.02 5.51 -5.56
N PRO A 55 -16.37 5.13 -6.82
CA PRO A 55 -15.57 4.17 -7.57
C PRO A 55 -14.19 4.73 -7.91
N LEU A 56 -13.16 3.92 -7.69
CA LEU A 56 -11.76 4.27 -8.00
C LEU A 56 -11.53 4.46 -9.50
N ALA A 57 -12.18 3.64 -10.33
CA ALA A 57 -12.02 3.65 -11.79
C ALA A 57 -10.57 3.67 -12.29
N GLY A 58 -9.62 3.17 -11.49
CA GLY A 58 -8.19 3.15 -11.78
C GLY A 58 -7.45 4.47 -11.55
N ASP A 59 -8.12 5.51 -11.03
CA ASP A 59 -7.55 6.84 -10.74
C ASP A 59 -7.40 7.07 -9.23
N PHE A 60 -6.29 6.63 -8.66
CA PHE A 60 -5.97 6.82 -7.24
C PHE A 60 -5.79 8.29 -6.86
N ALA A 61 -5.21 9.11 -7.74
CA ALA A 61 -5.04 10.54 -7.49
C ALA A 61 -6.39 11.25 -7.46
N GLY A 62 -7.26 10.96 -8.43
CA GLY A 62 -8.62 11.49 -8.48
C GLY A 62 -9.43 11.12 -7.24
N GLN A 63 -9.35 9.87 -6.78
CA GLN A 63 -10.04 9.43 -5.57
C GLN A 63 -9.53 10.14 -4.30
N ARG A 64 -8.22 10.39 -4.18
CA ARG A 64 -7.66 11.17 -3.06
C ARG A 64 -8.09 12.63 -3.12
N ASN A 65 -8.06 13.26 -4.30
CA ASN A 65 -8.56 14.63 -4.47
C ASN A 65 -10.05 14.74 -4.17
N PHE A 66 -10.87 13.78 -4.64
CA PHE A 66 -12.28 13.71 -4.30
C PHE A 66 -12.49 13.63 -2.78
N ALA A 67 -11.76 12.73 -2.10
CA ALA A 67 -11.84 12.58 -0.65
C ALA A 67 -11.52 13.90 0.09
N GLN A 68 -10.49 14.61 -0.36
CA GLN A 68 -10.03 15.87 0.23
C GLN A 68 -11.09 16.97 0.12
N MET A 69 -11.91 16.97 -0.92
CA MET A 69 -13.03 17.91 -1.09
C MET A 69 -14.24 17.59 -0.21
N GLN A 70 -14.31 16.39 0.36
CA GLN A 70 -15.43 15.96 1.20
C GLN A 70 -15.32 16.38 2.67
N THR A 71 -14.25 17.02 3.08
CA THR A 71 -14.03 17.46 4.48
C THR A 71 -13.70 18.96 4.55
N ASP A 72 -14.11 19.60 5.67
CA ASP A 72 -13.78 20.99 6.00
C ASP A 72 -12.60 21.08 6.98
N ALA A 73 -11.91 19.97 7.25
CA ALA A 73 -10.80 19.95 8.16
C ALA A 73 -9.62 20.82 7.67
N ASP A 74 -8.87 21.41 8.61
CA ASP A 74 -7.68 22.21 8.30
C ASP A 74 -6.52 21.34 7.82
N TRP A 75 -6.42 20.14 8.40
CA TRP A 75 -5.38 19.15 8.14
C TRP A 75 -5.97 17.80 7.80
N VAL A 76 -5.28 17.08 6.93
CA VAL A 76 -5.66 15.72 6.55
C VAL A 76 -4.51 14.74 6.79
N LEU A 77 -4.86 13.56 7.29
CA LEU A 77 -3.98 12.40 7.40
C LEU A 77 -4.57 11.26 6.55
N TYR A 78 -3.85 10.81 5.54
CA TYR A 78 -4.24 9.63 4.77
C TYR A 78 -3.71 8.37 5.43
N VAL A 79 -4.60 7.38 5.59
CA VAL A 79 -4.30 6.06 6.13
C VAL A 79 -4.98 5.03 5.24
N ASP A 80 -4.25 4.01 4.78
CA ASP A 80 -4.86 2.93 4.02
C ASP A 80 -5.56 1.95 5.00
N ALA A 81 -6.60 1.24 4.57
CA ALA A 81 -7.43 0.43 5.47
C ALA A 81 -6.62 -0.67 6.21
N ASP A 82 -5.54 -1.17 5.60
CA ASP A 82 -4.60 -2.13 6.18
C ASP A 82 -3.46 -1.47 7.00
N GLU A 83 -3.54 -0.14 7.21
CA GLU A 83 -2.60 0.61 8.06
C GLU A 83 -3.19 0.91 9.44
N ARG A 84 -2.32 1.15 10.43
CA ARG A 84 -2.66 1.57 11.80
C ARG A 84 -1.76 2.72 12.22
N VAL A 85 -2.36 3.76 12.79
CA VAL A 85 -1.59 4.83 13.41
C VAL A 85 -0.92 4.28 14.66
N ASN A 86 0.43 4.33 14.71
CA ASN A 86 1.20 3.78 15.82
C ASN A 86 1.15 4.73 17.04
N GLU A 87 1.37 4.18 18.22
CA GLU A 87 1.44 4.95 19.47
C GLU A 87 2.41 6.13 19.38
N GLY A 88 2.07 7.24 19.99
CA GLY A 88 2.88 8.46 19.99
C GLY A 88 2.75 9.33 18.72
N THR A 89 2.23 8.78 17.61
CA THR A 89 2.04 9.56 16.37
C THR A 89 1.02 10.68 16.56
N GLU A 90 -0.07 10.43 17.28
CA GLU A 90 -1.09 11.44 17.61
C GLU A 90 -0.48 12.68 18.27
N ALA A 91 0.33 12.51 19.30
CA ALA A 91 0.92 13.63 20.04
C ALA A 91 1.77 14.52 19.12
N GLU A 92 2.48 13.93 18.17
CA GLU A 92 3.28 14.67 17.20
C GLU A 92 2.39 15.41 16.19
N LEU A 93 1.33 14.76 15.66
CA LEU A 93 0.35 15.40 14.77
C LEU A 93 -0.26 16.63 15.44
N ARG A 94 -0.74 16.50 16.69
CA ARG A 94 -1.31 17.61 17.44
C ARG A 94 -0.29 18.73 17.68
N ARG A 95 0.97 18.41 17.97
CA ARG A 95 2.04 19.39 18.14
C ARG A 95 2.32 20.16 16.85
N ILE A 96 2.38 19.47 15.72
CA ILE A 96 2.59 20.09 14.40
C ILE A 96 1.43 21.04 14.07
N MET A 97 0.20 20.61 14.28
CA MET A 97 -0.99 21.42 14.04
C MET A 97 -1.02 22.64 14.96
N ALA A 98 -0.77 22.47 16.27
CA ALA A 98 -0.77 23.57 17.23
C ALA A 98 0.28 24.64 16.90
N ALA A 99 1.41 24.25 16.33
CA ALA A 99 2.46 25.17 15.88
C ALA A 99 2.21 25.75 14.48
N ASP A 100 1.13 25.36 13.81
CA ASP A 100 0.87 25.61 12.37
C ASP A 100 2.12 25.41 11.49
N ALA A 101 2.85 24.32 11.76
CA ALA A 101 4.09 23.99 11.05
C ALA A 101 3.79 23.43 9.66
N ARG A 102 3.37 24.30 8.75
CA ARG A 102 2.88 23.94 7.41
C ARG A 102 3.97 23.28 6.58
N ALA A 103 3.79 22.03 6.25
CA ALA A 103 4.65 21.20 5.39
C ALA A 103 3.86 19.98 4.87
N VAL A 104 4.42 19.29 3.88
CA VAL A 104 3.98 17.95 3.48
C VAL A 104 4.82 16.95 4.27
N TYR A 105 4.18 16.20 5.17
CA TYR A 105 4.89 15.31 6.06
C TYR A 105 4.94 13.88 5.51
N GLU A 106 6.18 13.38 5.44
CA GLU A 106 6.48 11.95 5.24
C GLU A 106 6.37 11.23 6.59
N ILE A 107 5.57 10.16 6.62
CA ILE A 107 5.39 9.32 7.81
C ILE A 107 6.07 7.98 7.57
N LYS A 108 6.84 7.49 8.54
CA LYS A 108 7.47 6.18 8.46
C LYS A 108 6.39 5.09 8.42
N ARG A 109 6.34 4.28 7.35
CA ARG A 109 5.48 3.12 7.24
C ARG A 109 6.27 1.86 7.51
N ILE A 110 5.89 1.14 8.55
CA ILE A 110 6.55 -0.08 9.03
C ILE A 110 5.70 -1.26 8.59
N ASN A 111 6.24 -2.08 7.70
CA ASN A 111 5.54 -3.27 7.25
C ASN A 111 5.48 -4.34 8.35
N VAL A 112 4.31 -4.93 8.53
CA VAL A 112 4.05 -6.05 9.43
C VAL A 112 3.63 -7.24 8.57
N ALA A 113 4.44 -8.28 8.55
CA ALA A 113 4.15 -9.51 7.83
C ALA A 113 4.04 -10.67 8.83
N PHE A 114 2.93 -11.40 8.80
CA PHE A 114 2.69 -12.54 9.70
C PHE A 114 2.91 -12.19 11.18
N GLY A 115 2.47 -10.99 11.60
CA GLY A 115 2.62 -10.47 12.96
C GLY A 115 4.03 -9.96 13.33
N GLN A 116 5.03 -10.06 12.45
CA GLN A 116 6.37 -9.57 12.68
C GLN A 116 6.61 -8.21 12.00
N ARG A 117 7.13 -7.22 12.72
CA ARG A 117 7.60 -5.96 12.13
C ARG A 117 8.85 -6.22 11.31
N MET A 118 8.83 -5.79 10.05
CA MET A 118 9.94 -5.94 9.11
C MET A 118 10.80 -4.68 9.12
N CYS A 119 12.11 -4.85 9.09
CA CYS A 119 13.05 -3.73 9.04
C CYS A 119 13.87 -3.67 7.76
N CYS A 120 13.93 -4.75 7.01
CA CYS A 120 14.90 -4.95 5.95
C CYS A 120 14.29 -5.64 4.71
N GLY A 121 15.14 -6.04 3.79
CA GLY A 121 14.69 -6.71 2.56
C GLY A 121 13.76 -5.83 1.72
N GLY A 122 12.84 -6.46 1.03
CA GLY A 122 11.82 -5.77 0.21
C GLY A 122 10.68 -5.17 1.04
N HIS A 123 10.59 -5.52 2.31
CA HIS A 123 9.58 -5.00 3.25
C HIS A 123 10.15 -3.96 4.23
N ARG A 124 11.33 -3.40 3.90
CA ARG A 124 11.90 -2.30 4.70
C ARG A 124 10.93 -1.13 4.78
N PRO A 125 10.95 -0.36 5.87
CA PRO A 125 10.13 0.84 6.00
C PRO A 125 10.32 1.82 4.84
N ASP A 126 9.24 2.43 4.40
CA ASP A 126 9.24 3.54 3.45
C ASP A 126 8.62 4.80 4.11
N TYR A 127 8.52 5.89 3.35
CA TYR A 127 8.12 7.20 3.89
C TYR A 127 7.13 7.86 2.94
N PRO A 128 5.87 7.38 2.88
CA PRO A 128 4.84 8.04 2.09
C PRO A 128 4.47 9.39 2.67
N ARG A 129 4.08 10.32 1.78
CA ARG A 129 3.53 11.62 2.16
C ARG A 129 2.07 11.45 2.52
N ARG A 130 1.73 11.63 3.80
CA ARG A 130 0.41 11.28 4.30
C ARG A 130 -0.27 12.37 5.11
N PHE A 131 0.47 13.34 5.66
CA PHE A 131 -0.06 14.37 6.56
C PHE A 131 0.32 15.77 6.07
N PHE A 132 -0.69 16.64 5.89
CA PHE A 132 -0.49 17.99 5.37
C PHE A 132 -1.74 18.86 5.56
N PRO A 133 -1.62 20.20 5.45
CA PRO A 133 -2.78 21.10 5.38
C PRO A 133 -3.62 20.77 4.14
N ARG A 134 -4.92 20.60 4.32
CA ARG A 134 -5.85 20.11 3.29
C ARG A 134 -5.74 20.85 1.95
N GLU A 135 -5.68 22.18 2.00
CA GLU A 135 -5.70 23.00 0.78
C GLU A 135 -4.35 23.13 0.07
N ALA A 136 -3.27 22.63 0.69
CA ALA A 136 -1.92 22.87 0.23
C ALA A 136 -1.37 21.78 -0.70
N VAL A 137 -2.11 20.71 -0.91
CA VAL A 137 -1.67 19.53 -1.67
C VAL A 137 -2.71 19.14 -2.70
N HIS A 138 -2.23 18.85 -3.91
CA HIS A 138 -3.00 18.22 -4.97
C HIS A 138 -2.34 16.89 -5.36
N TRP A 139 -3.14 15.85 -5.61
CA TRP A 139 -2.65 14.55 -6.04
C TRP A 139 -2.68 14.46 -7.56
N THR A 140 -1.59 13.92 -8.14
CA THR A 140 -1.46 13.73 -9.59
C THR A 140 -0.90 12.36 -9.92
N GLY A 141 -1.14 11.88 -11.15
CA GLY A 141 -0.69 10.58 -11.64
C GLY A 141 -1.71 9.46 -11.45
N LEU A 142 -1.99 8.69 -12.52
CA LEU A 142 -3.03 7.65 -12.53
C LEU A 142 -2.66 6.42 -11.68
N VAL A 143 -1.43 5.89 -11.81
CA VAL A 143 -1.00 4.63 -11.20
C VAL A 143 0.04 4.82 -10.10
N HIS A 144 0.85 5.87 -10.20
CA HIS A 144 1.84 6.23 -9.20
C HIS A 144 1.56 7.66 -8.77
N GLU A 145 0.55 7.78 -7.91
CA GLU A 145 0.11 9.07 -7.41
C GLU A 145 1.24 9.79 -6.66
N ARG A 146 1.30 11.09 -6.87
CA ARG A 146 2.26 11.98 -6.25
C ARG A 146 1.54 13.17 -5.68
N THR A 147 2.08 13.72 -4.61
CA THR A 147 1.62 14.99 -4.06
C THR A 147 2.36 16.15 -4.72
N GLU A 148 1.61 17.10 -5.24
CA GLU A 148 2.12 18.41 -5.70
C GLU A 148 1.79 19.47 -4.66
N SER A 149 2.77 20.27 -4.27
CA SER A 149 2.64 21.29 -3.26
C SER A 149 3.82 22.27 -3.33
N GLU A 150 3.58 23.53 -2.99
CA GLU A 150 4.64 24.53 -2.77
C GLU A 150 5.27 24.44 -1.39
N LEU A 151 4.67 23.66 -0.49
CA LEU A 151 5.17 23.49 0.88
C LEU A 151 6.42 22.59 0.90
N PRO A 152 7.33 22.82 1.86
CA PRO A 152 8.49 21.95 2.04
C PRO A 152 8.05 20.54 2.47
N VAL A 153 8.78 19.52 2.03
CA VAL A 153 8.62 18.14 2.50
C VAL A 153 9.45 17.96 3.78
N ARG A 154 8.83 17.41 4.83
CA ARG A 154 9.48 17.11 6.12
C ARG A 154 9.15 15.70 6.55
N ARG A 155 10.04 15.09 7.32
CA ARG A 155 9.77 13.82 8.00
C ARG A 155 9.29 14.07 9.42
N MET A 156 8.29 13.29 9.84
CA MET A 156 7.90 13.22 11.24
C MET A 156 8.42 11.95 11.90
N GLY A 157 8.48 11.96 13.23
CA GLY A 157 8.96 10.82 14.03
C GLY A 157 7.91 9.72 14.20
N GLY A 158 6.64 10.06 14.06
CA GLY A 158 5.52 9.12 14.11
C GLY A 158 5.58 8.07 13.01
N SER A 159 4.80 7.01 13.14
CA SER A 159 4.78 5.90 12.19
C SER A 159 3.40 5.28 12.00
N LEU A 160 3.23 4.64 10.84
CA LEU A 160 2.11 3.78 10.51
C LEU A 160 2.58 2.33 10.51
N LEU A 161 1.77 1.41 11.02
CA LEU A 161 1.96 -0.03 10.88
C LEU A 161 1.12 -0.51 9.71
N HIS A 162 1.74 -1.11 8.69
CA HIS A 162 1.07 -1.62 7.49
C HIS A 162 1.04 -3.14 7.51
N HIS A 163 -0.14 -3.73 7.64
CA HIS A 163 -0.37 -5.16 7.71
C HIS A 163 -0.37 -5.78 6.31
N THR A 164 0.83 -6.04 5.78
CA THR A 164 1.05 -6.47 4.39
C THR A 164 0.52 -7.87 4.13
N TYR A 165 0.78 -8.80 5.06
CA TYR A 165 0.37 -10.21 4.97
C TYR A 165 -0.04 -10.75 6.35
N GLU A 166 -1.23 -11.32 6.42
CA GLU A 166 -1.74 -11.97 7.64
C GLU A 166 -1.69 -13.50 7.56
N SER A 167 -1.79 -14.05 6.35
CA SER A 167 -1.76 -15.50 6.12
C SER A 167 -0.98 -15.87 4.87
N TRP A 168 -0.47 -17.11 4.85
CA TRP A 168 0.19 -17.67 3.68
C TRP A 168 -0.76 -17.82 2.49
N ALA A 169 -2.05 -18.07 2.73
CA ALA A 169 -3.06 -18.13 1.68
C ALA A 169 -3.17 -16.79 0.95
N GLN A 170 -3.31 -15.68 1.71
CA GLN A 170 -3.33 -14.32 1.17
C GLN A 170 -2.01 -13.98 0.44
N TYR A 171 -0.87 -14.38 1.01
CA TYR A 171 0.44 -14.17 0.39
C TYR A 171 0.51 -14.84 -0.99
N PHE A 172 0.14 -16.12 -1.10
CA PHE A 172 0.19 -16.86 -2.36
C PHE A 172 -0.84 -16.38 -3.38
N GLN A 173 -2.00 -15.92 -2.94
CA GLN A 173 -2.97 -15.29 -3.83
C GLN A 173 -2.39 -14.00 -4.44
N LYS A 174 -1.88 -13.08 -3.61
CA LYS A 174 -1.20 -11.86 -4.07
C LYS A 174 0.03 -12.19 -4.94
N PHE A 175 0.83 -13.17 -4.54
CA PHE A 175 1.99 -13.64 -5.30
C PHE A 175 1.59 -14.05 -6.73
N ASN A 176 0.55 -14.89 -6.87
CA ASN A 176 0.09 -15.33 -8.19
C ASN A 176 -0.43 -14.15 -9.02
N GLN A 177 -1.28 -13.31 -8.43
CA GLN A 177 -1.85 -12.13 -9.08
C GLN A 177 -0.76 -11.18 -9.57
N TYR A 178 0.15 -10.75 -8.70
CA TYR A 178 1.18 -9.77 -9.07
C TYR A 178 2.22 -10.32 -10.06
N THR A 179 2.58 -11.61 -9.98
CA THR A 179 3.47 -12.21 -10.99
C THR A 179 2.81 -12.25 -12.37
N THR A 180 1.49 -12.47 -12.45
CA THR A 180 0.72 -12.42 -13.70
C THR A 180 0.66 -10.99 -14.24
N LEU A 181 0.20 -10.02 -13.45
CA LEU A 181 0.12 -8.61 -13.86
C LEU A 181 1.46 -8.05 -14.34
N MET A 182 2.56 -8.42 -13.65
CA MET A 182 3.90 -7.99 -14.04
C MET A 182 4.39 -8.64 -15.35
N ALA A 183 4.04 -9.90 -15.58
CA ALA A 183 4.36 -10.58 -16.84
C ALA A 183 3.58 -9.95 -18.02
N GLU A 184 2.28 -9.73 -17.86
CA GLU A 184 1.44 -9.09 -18.87
C GLU A 184 1.89 -7.66 -19.18
N ARG A 185 2.22 -6.87 -18.14
CA ARG A 185 2.76 -5.53 -18.32
C ARG A 185 4.05 -5.55 -19.14
N GLN A 186 5.00 -6.42 -18.77
CA GLN A 186 6.28 -6.54 -19.49
C GLN A 186 6.07 -7.03 -20.93
N HIS A 187 5.11 -7.93 -21.16
CA HIS A 187 4.74 -8.36 -22.49
C HIS A 187 4.20 -7.22 -23.35
N ARG A 188 3.27 -6.41 -22.82
CA ARG A 188 2.77 -5.20 -23.51
C ARG A 188 3.86 -4.16 -23.79
N GLU A 189 4.90 -4.09 -22.94
CA GLU A 189 6.09 -3.26 -23.15
C GLU A 189 7.07 -3.86 -24.19
N GLY A 190 6.72 -4.98 -24.84
CA GLY A 190 7.58 -5.68 -25.83
C GLY A 190 8.79 -6.38 -25.21
N ARG A 191 8.79 -6.61 -23.90
CA ARG A 191 9.89 -7.32 -23.22
C ARG A 191 9.70 -8.83 -23.32
N HIS A 192 10.83 -9.53 -23.39
CA HIS A 192 10.88 -10.99 -23.46
C HIS A 192 11.74 -11.55 -22.33
N ALA A 193 11.41 -12.75 -21.88
CA ALA A 193 12.21 -13.49 -20.92
C ALA A 193 12.98 -14.61 -21.64
N SER A 194 14.31 -14.48 -21.70
CA SER A 194 15.17 -15.58 -22.16
C SER A 194 15.30 -16.64 -21.06
N PHE A 195 15.64 -17.88 -21.46
CA PHE A 195 15.92 -18.97 -20.52
C PHE A 195 16.99 -18.60 -19.47
N LEU A 196 18.03 -17.86 -19.89
CA LEU A 196 19.06 -17.38 -18.99
C LEU A 196 18.52 -16.45 -17.90
N LYS A 197 17.56 -15.57 -18.22
CA LYS A 197 16.91 -14.74 -17.20
C LYS A 197 16.09 -15.56 -16.21
N ILE A 198 15.39 -16.60 -16.69
CA ILE A 198 14.63 -17.51 -15.83
C ILE A 198 15.57 -18.25 -14.85
N LEU A 199 16.79 -18.58 -15.28
CA LEU A 199 17.75 -19.33 -14.49
C LEU A 199 18.57 -18.44 -13.53
N LEU A 200 19.04 -17.28 -13.99
CA LEU A 200 20.05 -16.48 -13.27
C LEU A 200 19.44 -15.35 -12.42
N ASP A 201 18.34 -14.74 -12.85
CA ASP A 201 17.74 -13.63 -12.11
C ASP A 201 17.14 -14.04 -10.75
N PRO A 202 16.49 -15.21 -10.58
CA PRO A 202 15.94 -15.64 -9.29
C PRO A 202 16.99 -15.81 -8.18
N PRO A 203 18.12 -16.50 -8.38
CA PRO A 203 19.20 -16.54 -7.37
C PRO A 203 19.75 -15.16 -7.04
N PHE A 204 19.92 -14.30 -8.06
CA PHE A 204 20.36 -12.92 -7.83
C PHE A 204 19.33 -12.11 -7.06
N ALA A 205 18.03 -12.27 -7.34
CA ALA A 205 16.95 -11.61 -6.60
C ALA A 205 16.95 -12.04 -5.12
N PHE A 206 17.11 -13.34 -4.83
CA PHE A 206 17.31 -13.84 -3.47
C PHE A 206 18.51 -13.18 -2.80
N PHE A 207 19.69 -13.24 -3.45
CA PHE A 207 20.93 -12.67 -2.91
C PHE A 207 20.79 -11.18 -2.61
N ARG A 208 20.23 -10.43 -3.56
CA ARG A 208 19.97 -8.99 -3.39
C ARG A 208 19.06 -8.72 -2.20
N TYR A 209 17.95 -9.45 -2.08
CA TYR A 209 16.97 -9.25 -0.99
C TYR A 209 17.58 -9.65 0.36
N TYR A 210 18.18 -10.84 0.44
CA TYR A 210 18.64 -11.40 1.71
C TYR A 210 19.93 -10.77 2.20
N ILE A 211 20.91 -10.59 1.30
CA ILE A 211 22.24 -10.08 1.65
C ILE A 211 22.31 -8.56 1.48
N LEU A 212 22.14 -8.04 0.25
CA LEU A 212 22.39 -6.62 -0.02
C LEU A 212 21.39 -5.71 0.67
N GLN A 213 20.12 -6.11 0.77
CA GLN A 213 19.08 -5.40 1.48
C GLN A 213 18.94 -5.84 2.94
N ARG A 214 19.89 -6.65 3.45
CA ARG A 214 19.98 -7.09 4.83
C ARG A 214 18.73 -7.86 5.34
N GLY A 215 18.03 -8.56 4.46
CA GLY A 215 16.84 -9.36 4.84
C GLY A 215 17.12 -10.40 5.94
N PHE A 216 18.40 -10.79 6.15
CA PHE A 216 18.80 -11.68 7.23
C PHE A 216 18.55 -11.08 8.64
N LEU A 217 18.44 -9.76 8.77
CA LEU A 217 18.12 -9.10 10.04
C LEU A 217 16.66 -9.33 10.47
N ASP A 218 15.77 -9.68 9.53
CA ASP A 218 14.39 -10.08 9.81
C ASP A 218 14.27 -11.57 10.23
N GLY A 219 15.40 -12.22 10.49
CA GLY A 219 15.47 -13.59 11.02
C GLY A 219 14.95 -14.64 10.03
N ARG A 220 14.26 -15.67 10.57
CA ARG A 220 13.73 -16.78 9.77
C ARG A 220 12.71 -16.32 8.73
N LEU A 221 11.83 -15.36 9.08
CA LEU A 221 10.85 -14.83 8.16
C LEU A 221 11.53 -14.07 7.00
N GLY A 222 12.58 -13.30 7.29
CA GLY A 222 13.36 -12.61 6.27
C GLY A 222 14.00 -13.58 5.26
N PHE A 223 14.50 -14.75 5.73
CA PHE A 223 15.00 -15.81 4.84
C PHE A 223 13.89 -16.39 3.95
N ILE A 224 12.74 -16.75 4.55
CA ILE A 224 11.60 -17.32 3.84
C ILE A 224 11.09 -16.35 2.76
N LEU A 225 10.91 -15.07 3.11
CA LEU A 225 10.46 -14.06 2.16
C LEU A 225 11.49 -13.78 1.06
N ALA A 226 12.79 -13.86 1.37
CA ALA A 226 13.85 -13.76 0.37
C ALA A 226 13.80 -14.93 -0.63
N MET A 227 13.58 -16.16 -0.15
CA MET A 227 13.37 -17.33 -1.00
C MET A 227 12.17 -17.13 -1.92
N PHE A 228 11.02 -16.71 -1.37
CA PHE A 228 9.84 -16.44 -2.16
C PHE A 228 10.02 -15.26 -3.13
N HIS A 229 10.85 -14.27 -2.81
CA HIS A 229 11.19 -13.20 -3.75
C HIS A 229 11.98 -13.73 -4.97
N GLY A 230 12.87 -14.70 -4.75
CA GLY A 230 13.51 -15.45 -5.85
C GLY A 230 12.47 -16.19 -6.70
N PHE A 231 11.56 -16.96 -6.08
CA PHE A 231 10.48 -17.63 -6.78
C PHE A 231 9.52 -16.67 -7.50
N TYR A 232 9.24 -15.50 -6.91
CA TYR A 232 8.46 -14.45 -7.55
C TYR A 232 9.10 -14.00 -8.88
N THR A 233 10.42 -13.80 -8.84
CA THR A 233 11.19 -13.39 -10.02
C THR A 233 11.15 -14.49 -11.10
N MET A 234 11.28 -15.76 -10.71
CA MET A 234 11.16 -16.91 -11.60
C MET A 234 9.76 -17.01 -12.21
N ALA A 235 8.72 -17.01 -11.36
CA ALA A 235 7.32 -17.15 -11.80
C ALA A 235 6.92 -16.05 -12.80
N LYS A 236 7.30 -14.80 -12.52
CA LYS A 236 7.10 -13.67 -13.43
C LYS A 236 7.73 -13.92 -14.80
N TYR A 237 8.98 -14.40 -14.86
CA TYR A 237 9.66 -14.62 -16.13
C TYR A 237 9.17 -15.87 -16.86
N VAL A 238 8.77 -16.92 -16.15
CA VAL A 238 8.12 -18.10 -16.75
C VAL A 238 6.81 -17.69 -17.43
N LYS A 239 5.96 -16.92 -16.71
CA LYS A 239 4.71 -16.40 -17.29
C LYS A 239 4.95 -15.47 -18.47
N LEU A 240 5.96 -14.59 -18.41
CA LEU A 240 6.34 -13.72 -19.52
C LEU A 240 6.84 -14.52 -20.73
N HIS A 241 7.62 -15.57 -20.49
CA HIS A 241 8.08 -16.46 -21.57
C HIS A 241 6.91 -17.17 -22.24
N ASP A 242 5.97 -17.69 -21.46
CA ASP A 242 4.77 -18.35 -21.96
C ASP A 242 3.92 -17.41 -22.84
N LEU A 243 3.65 -16.18 -22.36
CA LEU A 243 2.96 -15.14 -23.14
C LEU A 243 3.68 -14.83 -24.45
N THR A 244 5.02 -14.84 -24.44
CA THR A 244 5.82 -14.57 -25.64
C THR A 244 5.75 -15.70 -26.67
N MET A 245 5.74 -16.96 -26.21
CA MET A 245 5.75 -18.14 -27.09
C MET A 245 4.37 -18.51 -27.62
N ASN A 246 3.33 -18.32 -26.83
CA ASN A 246 1.98 -18.79 -27.14
C ASN A 246 1.04 -17.67 -27.65
N GLY A 247 1.53 -16.42 -27.70
CA GLY A 247 0.69 -15.25 -28.03
C GLY A 247 -0.40 -15.01 -26.99
N ASP A 248 -1.31 -14.07 -27.28
CA ASP A 248 -2.45 -13.70 -26.41
C ASP A 248 -3.53 -14.80 -26.29
N ARG A 249 -3.17 -16.07 -26.37
CA ARG A 249 -4.09 -17.12 -25.98
C ARG A 249 -4.34 -16.95 -24.49
N ASN A 250 -5.55 -16.55 -24.13
CA ASN A 250 -6.10 -16.53 -22.79
C ASN A 250 -6.01 -17.94 -22.15
N VAL A 251 -4.81 -18.37 -21.74
CA VAL A 251 -4.55 -19.67 -21.09
C VAL A 251 -5.15 -19.69 -19.67
N TYR A 252 -5.58 -18.52 -19.17
CA TYR A 252 -6.02 -18.35 -17.78
C TYR A 252 -7.53 -18.09 -17.61
N GLU A 253 -8.31 -17.89 -18.70
CA GLU A 253 -9.76 -17.67 -18.62
C GLU A 253 -10.60 -18.94 -18.51
N ASP A 254 -10.07 -20.13 -18.84
CA ASP A 254 -10.83 -21.38 -18.91
C ASP A 254 -10.63 -22.34 -17.70
N ARG A 255 -10.32 -21.84 -16.52
CA ARG A 255 -10.31 -22.70 -15.32
C ARG A 255 -11.19 -22.16 -14.22
N HIS A 256 -12.50 -22.19 -14.46
CA HIS A 256 -13.46 -22.40 -13.42
C HIS A 256 -13.40 -23.89 -13.02
N ILE A 257 -12.70 -24.19 -11.93
CA ILE A 257 -12.90 -25.39 -11.11
C ILE A 257 -13.20 -24.92 -9.70
#